data_474fd02232e9b0a09fccdcc8574e8b4f
#
_entry.id   474fd02232e9b0a09fccdcc8574e8b4f
#
_cell.length_a   1.000
_cell.length_b   1.000
_cell.length_c   1.000
_cell.angle_alpha   90.00
_cell.angle_beta   90.00
_cell.angle_gamma   90.00
#
_symmetry.space_group_name_H-M   'P 1'
#
loop_
_entity.id
_entity.type
_entity.pdbx_description
1 polymer ?
#
loop_
_entity_poly.entity_id
_entity_poly.type
_entity_poly.pdbx_seq_one_letter_code
_entity_poly.pdbx_strand_id
1 'polypeptide(L)'
;MLKEGLFKRVRNKLALNLDEIDNKARIRKLTEIIKANKKPAQGQAVLFFNASTRLSRLSLNAGFSRLTAWALELQGVPVVHFVCQSGLQPCVLGTNRQDERLRTP
;
A
#
# COMPACT_ATOMS: atom_id res chain seq x y z
N MET A 1 -24.90 22.00 -17.61
CA MET A 1 -24.42 22.03 -16.21
C MET A 1 -24.25 20.62 -15.59
N LEU A 2 -25.27 19.78 -15.59
CA LEU A 2 -25.15 18.40 -15.05
C LEU A 2 -24.17 17.50 -15.84
N LYS A 3 -24.08 17.65 -17.16
CA LYS A 3 -23.16 16.85 -18.00
C LYS A 3 -21.69 17.15 -17.80
N GLU A 4 -21.32 18.40 -17.57
CA GLU A 4 -19.93 18.79 -17.33
C GLU A 4 -19.39 18.26 -15.98
N GLY A 5 -20.22 18.30 -14.94
CA GLY A 5 -19.85 17.73 -13.64
C GLY A 5 -19.65 16.22 -13.67
N LEU A 6 -20.48 15.51 -14.43
CA LEU A 6 -20.38 14.08 -14.61
C LEU A 6 -19.10 13.70 -15.38
N PHE A 7 -18.84 14.41 -16.47
CA PHE A 7 -17.66 14.18 -17.31
C PHE A 7 -16.35 14.42 -16.53
N LYS A 8 -16.31 15.49 -15.73
CA LYS A 8 -15.18 15.81 -14.85
C LYS A 8 -14.95 14.71 -13.80
N ARG A 9 -16.03 14.19 -13.20
CA ARG A 9 -15.95 13.08 -12.23
C ARG A 9 -15.44 11.80 -12.86
N VAL A 10 -15.96 11.42 -14.02
CA VAL A 10 -15.51 10.23 -14.75
C VAL A 10 -14.04 10.35 -15.14
N ARG A 11 -13.64 11.48 -15.70
CA ARG A 11 -12.25 11.75 -16.07
C ARG A 11 -11.31 11.65 -14.87
N ASN A 12 -11.67 12.26 -13.73
CA ASN A 12 -10.86 12.22 -12.52
C ASN A 12 -10.76 10.78 -11.97
N LYS A 13 -11.85 10.02 -12.01
CA LYS A 13 -11.86 8.63 -11.57
C LYS A 13 -10.98 7.74 -12.46
N LEU A 14 -11.01 7.95 -13.77
CA LEU A 14 -10.14 7.26 -14.71
C LEU A 14 -8.67 7.60 -14.49
N ALA A 15 -8.34 8.89 -14.31
CA ALA A 15 -6.99 9.32 -14.03
C ALA A 15 -6.45 8.69 -12.73
N LEU A 16 -7.23 8.69 -11.65
CA LEU A 16 -6.85 8.06 -10.39
C LEU A 16 -6.63 6.55 -10.53
N ASN A 17 -7.45 5.86 -11.31
CA ASN A 17 -7.29 4.43 -11.55
C ASN A 17 -6.02 4.12 -12.37
N LEU A 18 -5.72 4.93 -13.36
CA LEU A 18 -4.49 4.79 -14.17
C LEU A 18 -3.24 5.02 -13.32
N ASP A 19 -3.24 6.06 -12.48
CA ASP A 19 -2.15 6.34 -11.55
C ASP A 19 -1.96 5.19 -10.54
N GLU A 20 -3.04 4.59 -10.06
CA GLU A 20 -2.97 3.45 -9.16
C GLU A 20 -2.35 2.22 -9.83
N ILE A 21 -2.73 1.93 -11.08
CA ILE A 21 -2.17 0.83 -11.87
C ILE A 21 -0.67 1.06 -12.11
N ASP A 22 -0.28 2.27 -12.49
CA ASP A 22 1.12 2.62 -12.73
C ASP A 22 1.95 2.52 -11.45
N ASN A 23 1.44 3.01 -10.33
CA ASN A 23 2.10 2.89 -9.04
C ASN A 23 2.26 1.43 -8.60
N LYS A 24 1.26 0.60 -8.78
CA LYS A 24 1.36 -0.84 -8.50
C LYS A 24 2.45 -1.52 -9.35
N ALA A 25 2.52 -1.19 -10.62
CA ALA A 25 3.54 -1.71 -11.52
C ALA A 25 4.96 -1.28 -11.10
N ARG A 26 5.13 -0.01 -10.73
CA ARG A 26 6.42 0.52 -10.22
C ARG A 26 6.84 -0.16 -8.92
N ILE A 27 5.91 -0.30 -7.97
CA ILE A 27 6.17 -0.98 -6.69
C ILE A 27 6.57 -2.45 -6.93
N ARG A 28 5.88 -3.15 -7.82
CA ARG A 28 6.24 -4.53 -8.18
C ARG A 28 7.65 -4.61 -8.76
N LYS A 29 7.98 -3.74 -9.70
CA LYS A 29 9.32 -3.67 -10.31
C LYS A 29 10.41 -3.40 -9.26
N LEU A 30 10.20 -2.44 -8.37
CA LEU A 30 11.11 -2.17 -7.27
C LEU A 30 11.25 -3.36 -6.33
N THR A 31 10.16 -4.03 -6.00
CA THR A 31 10.17 -5.24 -5.16
C THR A 31 11.04 -6.34 -5.78
N GLU A 32 10.94 -6.56 -7.07
CA GLU A 32 11.77 -7.55 -7.78
C GLU A 32 13.25 -7.18 -7.76
N ILE A 33 13.57 -5.90 -7.97
CA ILE A 33 14.94 -5.38 -7.89
C ILE A 33 15.52 -5.60 -6.48
N ILE A 34 14.75 -5.27 -5.45
CA ILE A 34 15.17 -5.45 -4.05
C ILE A 34 15.40 -6.94 -3.75
N LYS A 35 14.48 -7.82 -4.14
CA LYS A 35 14.63 -9.26 -3.93
C LYS A 35 15.87 -9.82 -4.60
N ALA A 36 16.21 -9.33 -5.80
CA ALA A 36 17.40 -9.77 -6.53
C ALA A 36 18.72 -9.30 -5.91
N ASN A 37 18.71 -8.17 -5.20
CA ASN A 37 19.92 -7.54 -4.67
C ASN A 37 20.05 -7.62 -3.13
N LYS A 38 19.07 -8.16 -2.43
CA LYS A 38 19.14 -8.27 -0.98
C LYS A 38 20.25 -9.24 -0.55
N LYS A 39 20.95 -8.88 0.50
CA LYS A 39 21.93 -9.77 1.13
C LYS A 39 21.21 -10.90 1.87
N PRO A 40 21.89 -12.04 2.10
CA PRO A 40 21.36 -13.10 2.96
C PRO A 40 20.97 -12.55 4.34
N ALA A 41 19.79 -12.94 4.80
CA ALA A 41 19.27 -12.47 6.08
C ALA A 41 20.07 -13.06 7.24
N GLN A 42 20.59 -12.20 8.10
CA GLN A 42 21.37 -12.58 9.29
C GLN A 42 21.02 -11.72 10.49
N GLY A 43 21.08 -12.31 11.68
CA GLY A 43 20.86 -11.59 12.92
C GLY A 43 19.39 -11.51 13.34
N GLN A 44 19.09 -10.56 14.19
CA GLN A 44 17.75 -10.35 14.74
C GLN A 44 16.82 -9.73 13.71
N ALA A 45 15.57 -10.21 13.67
CA ALA A 45 14.55 -9.66 12.81
C ALA A 45 14.01 -8.35 13.35
N VAL A 46 13.75 -7.40 12.44
CA VAL A 46 13.02 -6.17 12.73
C VAL A 46 11.56 -6.39 12.40
N LEU A 47 10.69 -6.17 13.37
CA LEU A 47 9.24 -6.28 13.21
C LEU A 47 8.65 -4.91 12.91
N PHE A 48 8.02 -4.77 11.73
CA PHE A 48 7.21 -3.62 11.38
C PHE A 48 5.75 -3.88 11.74
N PHE A 49 5.27 -3.21 12.75
CA PHE A 49 3.88 -3.27 13.15
C PHE A 49 3.08 -2.15 12.48
N ASN A 50 2.41 -2.47 11.39
CA ASN A 50 1.64 -1.53 10.57
C ASN A 50 0.19 -1.96 10.46
N ALA A 51 -0.55 -1.85 11.55
CA ALA A 51 -1.96 -2.25 11.59
C ALA A 51 -2.86 -1.45 10.62
N SER A 52 -2.43 -0.26 10.21
CA SER A 52 -3.20 0.67 9.37
C SER A 52 -2.70 0.80 7.94
N THR A 53 -1.80 -0.06 7.48
CA THR A 53 -1.32 0.00 6.10
C THR A 53 -2.41 -0.45 5.13
N ARG A 54 -2.92 0.49 4.36
CA ARG A 54 -3.84 0.21 3.27
C ARG A 54 -3.08 -0.03 1.99
N LEU A 55 -3.43 -1.09 1.32
CA LEU A 55 -2.79 -1.51 0.09
C LEU A 55 -3.37 -0.82 -1.15
N SER A 56 -4.57 -0.26 -1.08
CA SER A 56 -5.23 0.37 -2.22
C SER A 56 -4.70 1.77 -2.55
N ARG A 57 -4.19 2.48 -1.54
CA ARG A 57 -3.52 3.77 -1.72
C ARG A 57 -2.34 3.83 -0.77
N LEU A 58 -1.16 4.05 -1.33
CA LEU A 58 0.04 4.16 -0.53
C LEU A 58 -0.05 5.43 0.34
N SER A 59 -0.32 5.27 1.63
CA SER A 59 -0.20 6.37 2.57
C SER A 59 1.28 6.73 2.76
N LEU A 60 1.55 7.95 3.20
CA LEU A 60 2.91 8.41 3.47
C LEU A 60 3.61 7.47 4.48
N ASN A 61 2.90 7.07 5.53
CA ASN A 61 3.43 6.15 6.56
C ASN A 61 3.74 4.76 5.97
N ALA A 62 2.87 4.23 5.13
CA ALA A 62 3.10 2.96 4.45
C ALA A 62 4.30 3.04 3.50
N GLY A 63 4.46 4.16 2.80
CA GLY A 63 5.61 4.43 1.94
C GLY A 63 6.92 4.45 2.72
N PHE A 64 6.99 5.18 3.82
CA PHE A 64 8.19 5.22 4.68
C PHE A 64 8.51 3.85 5.28
N SER A 65 7.52 3.14 5.80
CA SER A 65 7.72 1.77 6.31
C SER A 65 8.28 0.84 5.25
N ARG A 66 7.75 0.90 4.04
CA ARG A 66 8.21 0.06 2.93
C ARG A 66 9.65 0.38 2.53
N LEU A 67 9.99 1.66 2.38
CA LEU A 67 11.34 2.08 2.04
C LEU A 67 12.35 1.69 3.11
N THR A 68 12.01 1.86 4.38
CA THR A 68 12.85 1.45 5.51
C THR A 68 13.05 -0.06 5.52
N ALA A 69 12.00 -0.84 5.31
CA ALA A 69 12.08 -2.29 5.23
C ALA A 69 13.00 -2.74 4.09
N TRP A 70 12.87 -2.17 2.91
CA TRP A 70 13.74 -2.47 1.79
C TRP A 70 15.20 -2.10 2.04
N ALA A 71 15.47 -0.96 2.67
CA ALA A 71 16.83 -0.57 3.04
C ALA A 71 17.45 -1.58 4.00
N LEU A 72 16.71 -2.09 4.97
CA LEU A 72 17.16 -3.12 5.89
C LEU A 72 17.39 -4.47 5.19
N GLU A 73 16.46 -4.89 4.33
CA GLU A 73 16.59 -6.13 3.56
C GLU A 73 17.80 -6.12 2.64
N LEU A 74 18.10 -4.98 2.00
CA LEU A 74 19.32 -4.82 1.19
C LEU A 74 20.61 -4.99 2.01
N GLN A 75 20.58 -4.66 3.28
CA GLN A 75 21.72 -4.84 4.20
C GLN A 75 21.77 -6.23 4.82
N GLY A 76 20.79 -7.09 4.55
CA GLY A 76 20.71 -8.43 5.09
C GLY A 76 20.04 -8.52 6.46
N VAL A 77 19.29 -7.50 6.88
CA VAL A 77 18.48 -7.55 8.09
C VAL A 77 17.16 -8.25 7.80
N PRO A 78 16.79 -9.30 8.53
CA PRO A 78 15.49 -9.93 8.39
C PRO A 78 14.36 -8.95 8.75
N VAL A 79 13.35 -8.85 7.92
CA VAL A 79 12.20 -7.96 8.15
C VAL A 79 10.92 -8.78 8.19
N VAL A 80 10.11 -8.55 9.21
CA VAL A 80 8.79 -9.14 9.36
C VAL A 80 7.73 -8.04 9.39
N HIS A 81 6.75 -8.14 8.53
CA HIS A 81 5.62 -7.21 8.51
C HIS A 81 4.42 -7.82 9.23
N PHE A 82 3.94 -7.12 10.24
CA PHE A 82 2.68 -7.43 10.90
C PHE A 82 1.62 -6.45 10.42
N VAL A 83 0.67 -6.94 9.63
CA VAL A 83 -0.35 -6.11 8.98
C VAL A 83 -1.74 -6.61 9.33
N CYS A 84 -2.72 -5.70 9.29
CA CYS A 84 -4.11 -6.07 9.50
C CYS A 84 -4.66 -6.78 8.26
N GLN A 85 -5.27 -7.94 8.47
CA GLN A 85 -5.94 -8.74 7.44
C GLN A 85 -7.46 -8.62 7.52
N SER A 86 -7.96 -7.38 7.58
CA SER A 86 -9.41 -7.09 7.66
C SER A 86 -10.12 -7.75 8.86
N GLY A 87 -9.42 -7.84 10.01
CA GLY A 87 -9.95 -8.49 11.21
C GLY A 87 -11.12 -7.76 11.88
N LEU A 88 -11.28 -6.46 11.59
CA LEU A 88 -12.39 -5.63 12.07
C LEU A 88 -13.21 -5.14 10.88
N GLN A 89 -14.46 -5.56 10.80
CA GLN A 89 -15.40 -5.06 9.81
C GLN A 89 -16.67 -4.56 10.52
N PRO A 90 -17.11 -3.31 10.26
CA PRO A 90 -16.49 -2.29 9.41
C PRO A 90 -15.24 -1.70 10.05
N CYS A 91 -14.20 -1.44 9.25
CA CYS A 91 -12.99 -0.83 9.75
C CYS A 91 -13.14 0.69 9.85
N VAL A 92 -12.89 1.26 11.02
CA VAL A 92 -13.03 2.70 11.29
C VAL A 92 -12.11 3.55 10.38
N LEU A 93 -10.94 3.01 9.99
CA LEU A 93 -9.98 3.70 9.16
C LEU A 93 -10.19 3.47 7.66
N GLY A 94 -10.97 2.50 7.27
CA GLY A 94 -11.07 2.00 5.90
C GLY A 94 -12.45 1.93 5.29
N THR A 95 -13.47 2.03 6.10
CA THR A 95 -14.84 1.94 5.61
C THR A 95 -15.23 3.23 4.91
N ASN A 96 -15.83 3.10 3.73
CA ASN A 96 -16.48 4.24 3.13
C ASN A 96 -17.68 4.62 3.99
N ARG A 97 -17.65 5.82 4.56
CA ARG A 97 -18.73 6.31 5.43
C ARG A 97 -20.10 6.42 4.73
N GLN A 98 -20.10 6.41 3.39
CA GLN A 98 -21.32 6.49 2.58
C GLN A 98 -21.86 5.12 2.18
N ASP A 99 -21.06 4.07 2.26
CA ASP A 99 -21.47 2.72 1.91
C ASP A 99 -20.78 1.69 2.83
N GLU A 100 -21.49 1.28 3.86
CA GLU A 100 -21.03 0.29 4.85
C GLU A 100 -20.82 -1.12 4.26
N ARG A 101 -21.30 -1.36 3.03
CA ARG A 101 -21.15 -2.65 2.33
C ARG A 101 -19.79 -2.79 1.66
N LEU A 102 -19.07 -1.70 1.47
CA LEU A 102 -17.74 -1.75 0.90
C LEU A 102 -16.76 -2.29 1.93
N ARG A 103 -16.19 -3.44 1.60
CA ARG A 103 -15.14 -4.05 2.42
C ARG A 103 -13.93 -3.14 2.49
N THR A 104 -13.28 -3.15 3.62
CA THR A 104 -11.93 -2.59 3.76
C THR A 104 -11.00 -3.25 2.74
N PRO A 105 -10.19 -2.46 2.07
CA PRO A 105 -9.19 -2.98 1.14
C PRO A 105 -8.14 -3.84 1.83
#